data_57522afa96d93d35981dccef6dc7b77a
#
_entry.id   57522afa96d93d35981dccef6dc7b77a
#
_cell.length_a   1.000
_cell.length_b   1.000
_cell.length_c   1.000
_cell.angle_alpha   90.00
_cell.angle_beta   90.00
_cell.angle_gamma   90.00
#
_symmetry.space_group_name_H-M   'P 1'
#
loop_
_entity.id
_entity.type
_entity.pdbx_description
1 polymer ?
#
loop_
_entity_poly.entity_id
_entity_poly.type
_entity_poly.pdbx_seq_one_letter_code
_entity_poly.pdbx_strand_id
1 'polypeptide(L)'
;MDRDVLVQAALDFGADRAALIAPSQLVCSDRFRAYCEDNVCGFYGKCWSCPPDIGDINVLIAQLRTFDHIVMYQFISLVKDYSDIEGMNAAGEKLSEISQKLQIFLRTFLKKPFLHLGGSCHLCPECAKIINEPCRYPDKMLPSLSAYGVDVCKTCEGTSLAYWNGENTVTNFGMVLFNE
;
A
#
# COMPACT_ATOMS: atom_id res chain seq x y z
N MET A 1 -7.43 15.24 16.89
CA MET A 1 -7.99 13.88 16.66
C MET A 1 -7.07 12.85 17.32
N ASP A 2 -7.62 11.82 17.94
CA ASP A 2 -6.79 10.72 18.48
C ASP A 2 -6.33 9.82 17.31
N ARG A 3 -5.05 9.92 16.98
CA ARG A 3 -4.43 9.20 15.85
C ARG A 3 -4.20 7.71 16.16
N ASP A 4 -4.13 7.35 17.45
CA ASP A 4 -3.97 5.98 17.88
C ASP A 4 -5.20 5.12 17.51
N VAL A 5 -6.36 5.76 17.34
CA VAL A 5 -7.56 5.11 16.81
C VAL A 5 -7.34 4.52 15.42
N LEU A 6 -6.56 5.19 14.56
CA LEU A 6 -6.26 4.68 13.21
C LEU A 6 -5.28 3.51 13.25
N VAL A 7 -4.30 3.55 14.15
CA VAL A 7 -3.39 2.43 14.40
C VAL A 7 -4.19 1.23 14.90
N GLN A 8 -5.06 1.45 15.89
CA GLN A 8 -5.90 0.38 16.44
C GLN A 8 -6.87 -0.19 15.39
N ALA A 9 -7.49 0.65 14.58
CA ALA A 9 -8.36 0.19 13.50
C ALA A 9 -7.65 -0.71 12.49
N ALA A 10 -6.40 -0.38 12.13
CA ALA A 10 -5.61 -1.25 11.24
C ALA A 10 -5.38 -2.64 11.88
N LEU A 11 -5.05 -2.68 13.17
CA LEU A 11 -4.88 -3.94 13.94
C LEU A 11 -6.20 -4.72 14.04
N ASP A 12 -7.30 -4.06 14.37
CA ASP A 12 -8.63 -4.67 14.51
C ASP A 12 -9.13 -5.28 13.17
N PHE A 13 -8.72 -4.71 12.04
CA PHE A 13 -9.07 -5.24 10.72
C PHE A 13 -8.12 -6.34 10.24
N GLY A 14 -7.08 -6.67 11.01
CA GLY A 14 -6.24 -7.84 10.80
C GLY A 14 -4.80 -7.56 10.39
N ALA A 15 -4.30 -6.32 10.49
CA ALA A 15 -2.89 -6.05 10.38
C ALA A 15 -2.14 -6.65 11.59
N ASP A 16 -0.95 -7.21 11.36
CA ASP A 16 -0.13 -7.77 12.45
C ASP A 16 0.57 -6.67 13.24
N ARG A 17 0.93 -5.57 12.58
CA ARG A 17 1.51 -4.40 13.21
C ARG A 17 1.06 -3.13 12.49
N ALA A 18 0.95 -2.06 13.26
CA ALA A 18 0.69 -0.73 12.73
C ALA A 18 1.40 0.32 13.60
N ALA A 19 1.81 1.44 12.99
CA ALA A 19 2.50 2.51 13.68
C ALA A 19 2.23 3.87 13.05
N LEU A 20 2.26 4.91 13.87
CA LEU A 20 2.41 6.29 13.39
C LEU A 20 3.84 6.50 12.91
N ILE A 21 3.98 7.04 11.71
CA ILE A 21 5.26 7.37 11.09
C ILE A 21 5.35 8.90 11.00
N ALA A 22 6.45 9.46 11.49
CA ALA A 22 6.68 10.89 11.28
C ALA A 22 6.89 11.17 9.78
N PRO A 23 6.35 12.27 9.21
CA PRO A 23 6.57 12.61 7.81
C PRO A 23 8.05 12.67 7.40
N SER A 24 8.93 13.03 8.34
CA SER A 24 10.39 13.04 8.15
C SER A 24 11.01 11.65 8.01
N GLN A 25 10.32 10.58 8.43
CA GLN A 25 10.76 9.19 8.30
C GLN A 25 10.33 8.59 6.95
N LEU A 26 9.39 9.23 6.23
CA LEU A 26 8.94 8.76 4.93
C LEU A 26 10.07 8.94 3.89
N VAL A 27 10.60 7.84 3.40
CA VAL A 27 11.63 7.83 2.36
C VAL A 27 11.01 7.48 1.03
N CYS A 28 11.23 8.35 0.03
CA CYS A 28 10.73 8.16 -1.32
C CYS A 28 11.85 8.31 -2.35
N SER A 29 11.75 7.57 -3.45
CA SER A 29 12.67 7.67 -4.57
C SER A 29 11.93 7.41 -5.89
N ASP A 30 12.23 8.22 -6.90
CA ASP A 30 11.74 8.06 -8.27
C ASP A 30 12.27 6.79 -8.96
N ARG A 31 13.42 6.27 -8.49
CA ARG A 31 14.01 5.02 -8.99
C ARG A 31 13.07 3.81 -8.91
N PHE A 32 12.06 3.84 -8.02
CA PHE A 32 11.07 2.77 -7.94
C PHE A 32 10.22 2.64 -9.21
N ARG A 33 10.13 3.71 -10.02
CA ARG A 33 9.48 3.64 -11.33
C ARG A 33 10.19 2.67 -12.27
N ALA A 34 11.52 2.63 -12.28
CA ALA A 34 12.28 1.68 -13.08
C ALA A 34 11.96 0.22 -12.69
N TYR A 35 11.84 -0.08 -11.39
CA TYR A 35 11.43 -1.43 -10.95
C TYR A 35 10.00 -1.80 -11.40
N CYS A 36 9.09 -0.83 -11.49
CA CYS A 36 7.77 -1.07 -12.07
C CYS A 36 7.86 -1.33 -13.59
N GLU A 37 8.74 -0.59 -14.30
CA GLU A 37 8.97 -0.73 -15.75
C GLU A 37 9.60 -2.07 -16.11
N ASP A 38 10.47 -2.62 -15.25
CA ASP A 38 11.00 -3.99 -15.37
C ASP A 38 9.90 -5.06 -15.32
N ASN A 39 8.71 -4.68 -14.83
CA ASN A 39 7.49 -5.46 -14.85
C ASN A 39 7.59 -6.87 -14.25
N VAL A 40 8.44 -7.08 -13.25
CA VAL A 40 8.63 -8.38 -12.59
C VAL A 40 7.33 -8.87 -11.95
N CYS A 41 6.51 -7.94 -11.41
CA CYS A 41 5.20 -8.28 -10.83
C CYS A 41 4.09 -8.51 -11.88
N GLY A 42 4.32 -8.19 -13.16
CA GLY A 42 3.37 -8.41 -14.25
C GLY A 42 2.21 -7.40 -14.39
N PHE A 43 2.14 -6.36 -13.52
CA PHE A 43 1.01 -5.40 -13.49
C PHE A 43 1.28 -4.09 -14.24
N TYR A 44 2.50 -3.82 -14.69
CA TYR A 44 2.82 -2.60 -15.45
C TYR A 44 1.99 -2.51 -16.73
N GLY A 45 1.28 -1.40 -16.91
CA GLY A 45 0.37 -1.18 -18.04
C GLY A 45 -0.87 -2.09 -18.09
N LYS A 46 -1.09 -2.93 -17.07
CA LYS A 46 -2.21 -3.88 -17.00
C LYS A 46 -3.18 -3.62 -15.84
N CYS A 47 -2.89 -2.66 -14.99
CA CYS A 47 -3.73 -2.33 -13.84
C CYS A 47 -3.81 -0.81 -13.66
N TRP A 48 -5.02 -0.27 -13.46
CA TRP A 48 -5.26 1.15 -13.28
C TRP A 48 -4.57 1.74 -12.04
N SER A 49 -4.27 0.92 -11.02
CA SER A 49 -3.54 1.32 -9.82
C SER A 49 -2.02 1.28 -9.97
N CYS A 50 -1.52 0.91 -11.16
CA CYS A 50 -0.10 0.73 -11.46
C CYS A 50 0.39 1.71 -12.54
N PRO A 51 1.72 1.93 -12.63
CA PRO A 51 2.30 2.69 -13.74
C PRO A 51 2.04 1.99 -15.10
N PRO A 52 1.98 2.76 -16.17
CA PRO A 52 2.09 4.23 -16.25
C PRO A 52 0.81 4.98 -15.89
N ASP A 53 -0.33 4.30 -15.79
CA ASP A 53 -1.67 4.90 -15.72
C ASP A 53 -1.94 5.63 -14.40
N ILE A 54 -1.24 5.27 -13.31
CA ILE A 54 -1.36 5.96 -12.01
C ILE A 54 -0.78 7.38 -12.03
N GLY A 55 0.06 7.71 -13.00
CA GLY A 55 0.64 9.03 -13.20
C GLY A 55 2.15 9.14 -13.02
N ASP A 56 2.66 10.38 -13.14
CA ASP A 56 4.08 10.70 -13.00
C ASP A 56 4.57 10.51 -11.57
N ILE A 57 5.71 9.85 -11.40
CA ILE A 57 6.26 9.49 -10.10
C ILE A 57 6.61 10.70 -9.23
N ASN A 58 7.11 11.80 -9.83
CA ASN A 58 7.48 12.98 -9.07
C ASN A 58 6.24 13.72 -8.56
N VAL A 59 5.15 13.71 -9.33
CA VAL A 59 3.85 14.25 -8.92
C VAL A 59 3.30 13.44 -7.75
N LEU A 60 3.37 12.10 -7.83
CA LEU A 60 2.90 11.21 -6.78
C LEU A 60 3.73 11.37 -5.49
N ILE A 61 5.06 11.46 -5.60
CA ILE A 61 5.94 11.73 -4.44
C ILE A 61 5.64 13.11 -3.84
N ALA A 62 5.43 14.13 -4.67
CA ALA A 62 5.07 15.46 -4.18
C ALA A 62 3.73 15.44 -3.41
N GLN A 63 2.75 14.66 -3.87
CA GLN A 63 1.48 14.47 -3.18
C GLN A 63 1.66 13.88 -1.78
N LEU A 64 2.54 12.88 -1.59
CA LEU A 64 2.80 12.30 -0.27
C LEU A 64 3.27 13.35 0.74
N ARG A 65 4.04 14.33 0.29
CA ARG A 65 4.62 15.39 1.14
C ARG A 65 3.60 16.47 1.56
N THR A 66 2.37 16.42 1.06
CA THR A 66 1.30 17.35 1.46
C THR A 66 0.56 16.92 2.72
N PHE A 67 0.89 15.76 3.26
CA PHE A 67 0.23 15.20 4.45
C PHE A 67 1.09 15.34 5.70
N ASP A 68 0.44 15.70 6.81
CA ASP A 68 1.09 15.93 8.11
C ASP A 68 1.17 14.68 8.97
N HIS A 69 0.35 13.66 8.67
CA HIS A 69 0.25 12.44 9.47
C HIS A 69 0.25 11.20 8.60
N ILE A 70 0.92 10.16 9.09
CA ILE A 70 1.07 8.88 8.39
C ILE A 70 0.83 7.75 9.39
N VAL A 71 -0.07 6.84 9.05
CA VAL A 71 -0.17 5.51 9.67
C VAL A 71 0.29 4.48 8.66
N MET A 72 1.26 3.68 9.02
CA MET A 72 1.72 2.54 8.22
C MET A 72 1.40 1.24 8.95
N TYR A 73 0.96 0.23 8.21
CA TYR A 73 0.61 -1.06 8.75
C TYR A 73 1.15 -2.19 7.89
N GLN A 74 1.33 -3.38 8.49
CA GLN A 74 1.88 -4.55 7.82
C GLN A 74 1.07 -5.80 8.12
N PHE A 75 1.00 -6.69 7.14
CA PHE A 75 0.48 -8.03 7.24
C PHE A 75 1.60 -9.03 6.91
N ILE A 76 1.83 -9.99 7.80
CA ILE A 76 2.90 -10.97 7.71
C ILE A 76 2.28 -12.33 7.44
N SER A 77 2.73 -13.02 6.40
CA SER A 77 2.25 -14.34 6.05
C SER A 77 3.41 -15.34 5.93
N LEU A 78 3.18 -16.56 6.34
CA LEU A 78 4.10 -17.66 6.07
C LEU A 78 3.96 -18.10 4.61
N VAL A 79 5.08 -18.38 3.98
CA VAL A 79 5.19 -18.96 2.65
C VAL A 79 6.09 -20.18 2.70
N LYS A 80 6.01 -21.07 1.73
CA LYS A 80 6.85 -22.30 1.70
C LYS A 80 8.33 -21.93 1.53
N ASP A 81 8.59 -21.00 0.60
CA ASP A 81 9.90 -20.45 0.28
C ASP A 81 9.72 -19.22 -0.64
N TYR A 82 10.83 -18.64 -1.14
CA TYR A 82 10.82 -17.48 -2.02
C TYR A 82 10.22 -17.72 -3.43
N SER A 83 9.93 -18.96 -3.80
CA SER A 83 9.27 -19.33 -5.06
C SER A 83 7.77 -19.61 -4.90
N ASP A 84 7.22 -19.51 -3.70
CA ASP A 84 5.79 -19.74 -3.40
C ASP A 84 4.92 -18.56 -3.88
N ILE A 85 4.75 -18.48 -5.19
CA ILE A 85 3.95 -17.42 -5.83
C ILE A 85 2.49 -17.45 -5.35
N GLU A 86 1.93 -18.66 -5.15
CA GLU A 86 0.56 -18.82 -4.65
C GLU A 86 0.41 -18.24 -3.24
N GLY A 87 1.33 -18.56 -2.33
CA GLY A 87 1.34 -18.01 -0.96
C GLY A 87 1.55 -16.49 -0.94
N MET A 88 2.43 -15.96 -1.80
CA MET A 88 2.63 -14.51 -1.93
C MET A 88 1.39 -13.80 -2.46
N ASN A 89 0.69 -14.37 -3.44
CA ASN A 89 -0.56 -13.80 -3.96
C ASN A 89 -1.65 -13.82 -2.89
N ALA A 90 -1.84 -14.93 -2.18
CA ALA A 90 -2.81 -15.03 -1.08
C ALA A 90 -2.53 -13.99 0.03
N ALA A 91 -1.26 -13.75 0.36
CA ALA A 91 -0.88 -12.70 1.30
C ALA A 91 -1.24 -11.29 0.79
N GLY A 92 -1.04 -11.03 -0.51
CA GLY A 92 -1.44 -9.78 -1.16
C GLY A 92 -2.95 -9.56 -1.17
N GLU A 93 -3.73 -10.60 -1.45
CA GLU A 93 -5.20 -10.58 -1.38
C GLU A 93 -5.66 -10.27 0.05
N LYS A 94 -5.02 -10.88 1.05
CA LYS A 94 -5.34 -10.64 2.46
C LYS A 94 -5.07 -9.21 2.89
N LEU A 95 -3.93 -8.64 2.50
CA LEU A 95 -3.68 -7.21 2.73
C LEU A 95 -4.75 -6.34 2.04
N SER A 96 -5.17 -6.69 0.81
CA SER A 96 -6.23 -5.97 0.10
C SER A 96 -7.55 -5.99 0.88
N GLU A 97 -7.96 -7.13 1.46
CA GLU A 97 -9.14 -7.23 2.32
C GLU A 97 -9.05 -6.31 3.54
N ILE A 98 -7.89 -6.33 4.24
CA ILE A 98 -7.62 -5.47 5.40
C ILE A 98 -7.74 -4.00 4.98
N SER A 99 -7.08 -3.63 3.88
CA SER A 99 -7.08 -2.26 3.35
C SER A 99 -8.48 -1.80 2.95
N GLN A 100 -9.32 -2.66 2.37
CA GLN A 100 -10.70 -2.31 2.02
C GLN A 100 -11.57 -2.05 3.27
N LYS A 101 -11.44 -2.84 4.32
CA LYS A 101 -12.14 -2.60 5.60
C LYS A 101 -11.70 -1.28 6.22
N LEU A 102 -10.39 -1.04 6.25
CA LEU A 102 -9.82 0.21 6.75
C LEU A 102 -10.29 1.41 5.92
N GLN A 103 -10.33 1.29 4.58
CA GLN A 103 -10.82 2.34 3.68
C GLN A 103 -12.27 2.75 3.99
N ILE A 104 -13.15 1.79 4.27
CA ILE A 104 -14.54 2.08 4.66
C ILE A 104 -14.57 2.85 5.98
N PHE A 105 -13.80 2.43 6.97
CA PHE A 105 -13.69 3.11 8.27
C PHE A 105 -13.14 4.54 8.10
N LEU A 106 -12.06 4.71 7.34
CA LEU A 106 -11.42 6.01 7.10
C LEU A 106 -12.39 7.04 6.51
N ARG A 107 -13.24 6.62 5.56
CA ARG A 107 -14.25 7.51 4.94
C ARG A 107 -15.28 8.04 5.92
N THR A 108 -15.55 7.31 6.99
CA THR A 108 -16.48 7.76 8.05
C THR A 108 -15.77 8.55 9.14
N PHE A 109 -14.52 8.19 9.42
CA PHE A 109 -13.74 8.75 10.54
C PHE A 109 -13.05 10.06 10.16
N LEU A 110 -12.36 10.09 9.00
CA LEU A 110 -11.63 11.27 8.53
C LEU A 110 -12.58 12.25 7.83
N LYS A 111 -12.52 13.52 8.23
CA LYS A 111 -13.36 14.60 7.67
C LYS A 111 -12.71 15.33 6.51
N LYS A 112 -11.38 15.29 6.42
CA LYS A 112 -10.59 15.87 5.34
C LYS A 112 -10.15 14.79 4.35
N PRO A 113 -9.79 15.17 3.12
CA PRO A 113 -9.20 14.24 2.15
C PRO A 113 -7.98 13.51 2.72
N PHE A 114 -7.87 12.25 2.40
CA PHE A 114 -6.76 11.39 2.76
C PHE A 114 -6.30 10.57 1.56
N LEU A 115 -5.09 10.04 1.63
CA LEU A 115 -4.55 9.09 0.66
C LEU A 115 -4.34 7.74 1.35
N HIS A 116 -4.87 6.69 0.75
CA HIS A 116 -4.67 5.33 1.23
C HIS A 116 -3.94 4.51 0.17
N LEU A 117 -2.76 4.02 0.52
CA LEU A 117 -1.95 3.13 -0.29
C LEU A 117 -2.05 1.72 0.28
N GLY A 118 -2.34 0.76 -0.58
CA GLY A 118 -2.37 -0.65 -0.21
C GLY A 118 -1.26 -1.43 -0.91
N GLY A 119 -1.47 -2.73 -1.06
CA GLY A 119 -0.66 -3.58 -1.91
C GLY A 119 -1.08 -3.50 -3.39
N SER A 120 -0.82 -4.57 -4.13
CA SER A 120 -1.37 -4.73 -5.49
C SER A 120 -2.91 -4.75 -5.44
N CYS A 121 -3.56 -4.25 -6.49
CA CYS A 121 -5.02 -4.25 -6.57
C CYS A 121 -5.54 -5.66 -6.87
N HIS A 122 -6.37 -6.21 -5.98
CA HIS A 122 -7.02 -7.52 -6.09
C HIS A 122 -8.55 -7.43 -6.14
N LEU A 123 -9.12 -6.29 -6.59
CA LEU A 123 -10.58 -6.09 -6.65
C LEU A 123 -11.28 -6.86 -7.76
N CYS A 124 -10.54 -7.26 -8.77
CA CYS A 124 -11.05 -7.99 -9.94
C CYS A 124 -10.14 -9.18 -10.25
N PRO A 125 -10.68 -10.32 -10.69
CA PRO A 125 -9.85 -11.41 -11.21
C PRO A 125 -8.94 -10.98 -12.36
N GLU A 126 -9.45 -10.07 -13.21
CA GLU A 126 -8.69 -9.41 -14.27
C GLU A 126 -9.09 -7.93 -14.34
N CYS A 127 -8.09 -7.05 -14.36
CA CYS A 127 -8.33 -5.61 -14.39
C CYS A 127 -8.93 -5.18 -15.74
N ALA A 128 -9.95 -4.29 -15.70
CA ALA A 128 -10.57 -3.71 -16.89
C ALA A 128 -9.56 -2.96 -17.79
N LYS A 129 -8.41 -2.55 -17.25
CA LYS A 129 -7.31 -1.96 -18.02
C LYS A 129 -6.84 -2.83 -19.18
N ILE A 130 -6.84 -4.16 -19.02
CA ILE A 130 -6.37 -5.10 -20.05
C ILE A 130 -7.19 -4.99 -21.34
N ILE A 131 -8.48 -4.71 -21.20
CA ILE A 131 -9.40 -4.46 -22.34
C ILE A 131 -9.64 -2.97 -22.59
N ASN A 132 -8.83 -2.11 -21.96
CA ASN A 132 -8.89 -0.66 -22.08
C ASN A 132 -10.25 -0.04 -21.69
N GLU A 133 -10.95 -0.66 -20.73
CA GLU A 133 -12.17 -0.13 -20.13
C GLU A 133 -11.87 0.58 -18.80
N PRO A 134 -12.72 1.54 -18.37
CA PRO A 134 -12.59 2.20 -17.08
C PRO A 134 -12.55 1.23 -15.91
N CYS A 135 -11.90 1.64 -14.81
CA CYS A 135 -11.91 0.84 -13.58
C CYS A 135 -13.33 0.56 -13.12
N ARG A 136 -13.66 -0.71 -12.81
CA ARG A 136 -14.99 -1.11 -12.32
C ARG A 136 -15.28 -0.61 -10.91
N TYR A 137 -14.21 -0.32 -10.14
CA TYR A 137 -14.31 0.09 -8.73
C TYR A 137 -13.36 1.26 -8.41
N PRO A 138 -13.50 2.42 -9.09
CA PRO A 138 -12.56 3.53 -8.95
C PRO A 138 -12.45 4.03 -7.50
N ASP A 139 -13.57 4.04 -6.77
CA ASP A 139 -13.59 4.48 -5.37
C ASP A 139 -12.97 3.48 -4.38
N LYS A 140 -12.75 2.24 -4.78
CA LYS A 140 -12.15 1.20 -3.96
C LYS A 140 -10.71 0.90 -4.35
N MET A 141 -10.28 1.35 -5.52
CA MET A 141 -8.94 1.12 -6.02
C MET A 141 -7.91 1.79 -5.11
N LEU A 142 -6.97 1.01 -4.62
CA LEU A 142 -5.83 1.49 -3.83
C LEU A 142 -4.55 1.25 -4.63
N PRO A 143 -3.71 2.27 -4.83
CA PRO A 143 -2.40 2.09 -5.44
C PRO A 143 -1.41 1.51 -4.43
N SER A 144 -0.33 0.90 -4.94
CA SER A 144 0.73 0.37 -4.09
C SER A 144 1.70 1.45 -3.62
N LEU A 145 2.39 1.19 -2.50
CA LEU A 145 3.42 2.07 -1.98
C LEU A 145 4.55 2.28 -2.98
N SER A 146 4.97 1.23 -3.67
CA SER A 146 6.03 1.29 -4.70
C SER A 146 5.62 2.11 -5.92
N ALA A 147 4.34 2.09 -6.33
CA ALA A 147 3.83 2.95 -7.40
C ALA A 147 3.97 4.45 -7.06
N TYR A 148 3.94 4.79 -5.77
CA TYR A 148 4.18 6.13 -5.23
C TYR A 148 5.65 6.38 -4.86
N GLY A 149 6.55 5.47 -5.17
CA GLY A 149 7.98 5.63 -4.92
C GLY A 149 8.39 5.51 -3.45
N VAL A 150 7.57 4.93 -2.59
CA VAL A 150 7.90 4.74 -1.16
C VAL A 150 8.95 3.63 -1.01
N ASP A 151 10.09 3.97 -0.40
CA ASP A 151 11.09 3.01 0.05
C ASP A 151 10.65 2.44 1.41
N VAL A 152 9.91 1.34 1.36
CA VAL A 152 9.32 0.70 2.56
C VAL A 152 10.42 0.25 3.52
N CYS A 153 11.51 -0.31 3.00
CA CYS A 153 12.62 -0.80 3.82
C CYS A 153 13.20 0.33 4.67
N LYS A 154 13.55 1.45 4.03
CA LYS A 154 14.10 2.61 4.73
C LYS A 154 13.07 3.32 5.60
N THR A 155 11.82 3.36 5.19
CA THR A 155 10.74 3.98 5.98
C THR A 155 10.49 3.20 7.28
N CYS A 156 10.71 1.89 7.31
CA CYS A 156 10.60 1.08 8.52
C CYS A 156 11.76 1.31 9.53
N GLU A 157 12.90 1.83 9.08
CA GLU A 157 14.06 2.04 9.98
C GLU A 157 13.70 2.96 11.14
N GLY A 158 14.00 2.52 12.36
CA GLY A 158 13.70 3.28 13.59
C GLY A 158 12.22 3.29 14.01
N THR A 159 11.36 2.49 13.36
CA THR A 159 9.96 2.30 13.74
C THR A 159 9.75 0.95 14.43
N SER A 160 8.53 0.67 14.90
CA SER A 160 8.13 -0.65 15.40
C SER A 160 7.79 -1.65 14.29
N LEU A 161 7.80 -1.24 13.01
CA LEU A 161 7.57 -2.07 11.85
C LEU A 161 8.89 -2.69 11.38
N ALA A 162 8.83 -3.89 10.81
CA ALA A 162 10.00 -4.55 10.26
C ALA A 162 9.77 -4.94 8.80
N TYR A 163 10.69 -4.55 7.91
CA TYR A 163 10.62 -4.94 6.51
C TYR A 163 10.77 -6.46 6.33
N TRP A 164 11.67 -7.07 7.11
CA TRP A 164 11.90 -8.52 7.14
C TRP A 164 11.45 -9.10 8.47
N ASN A 165 10.65 -10.16 8.46
CA ASN A 165 10.02 -10.77 9.63
C ASN A 165 10.41 -12.26 9.80
N GLY A 166 11.52 -12.68 9.23
CA GLY A 166 12.05 -14.03 9.38
C GLY A 166 12.01 -14.86 8.09
N GLU A 167 12.66 -16.01 8.13
CA GLU A 167 12.68 -16.95 7.00
C GLU A 167 11.27 -17.43 6.67
N ASN A 168 11.02 -17.70 5.39
CA ASN A 168 9.74 -18.18 4.89
C ASN A 168 8.56 -17.25 5.25
N THR A 169 8.80 -15.93 5.33
CA THR A 169 7.74 -14.93 5.48
C THR A 169 7.70 -13.98 4.29
N VAL A 170 6.50 -13.55 3.93
CA VAL A 170 6.27 -12.37 3.08
C VAL A 170 5.57 -11.31 3.91
N THR A 171 6.01 -10.07 3.80
CA THR A 171 5.42 -8.92 4.50
C THR A 171 4.85 -7.95 3.49
N ASN A 172 3.56 -7.70 3.57
CA ASN A 172 2.86 -6.73 2.77
C ASN A 172 2.54 -5.49 3.60
N PHE A 173 2.60 -4.31 2.99
CA PHE A 173 2.44 -3.02 3.68
C PHE A 173 1.31 -2.20 3.07
N GLY A 174 0.60 -1.48 3.95
CA GLY A 174 -0.30 -0.42 3.58
C GLY A 174 0.03 0.86 4.34
N MET A 175 -0.47 1.99 3.84
CA MET A 175 -0.18 3.30 4.40
C MET A 175 -1.37 4.25 4.22
N VAL A 176 -1.72 4.97 5.27
CA VAL A 176 -2.73 6.03 5.26
C VAL A 176 -2.05 7.36 5.57
N LEU A 177 -2.23 8.33 4.67
CA LEU A 177 -1.70 9.69 4.83
C LEU A 177 -2.88 10.66 4.93
N PHE A 178 -2.86 11.56 5.91
CA PHE A 178 -3.99 12.46 6.18
C PHE A 178 -3.56 13.76 6.87
N ASN A 179 -4.46 14.74 6.87
CA ASN A 179 -4.34 16.02 7.56
C ASN A 179 -5.47 16.18 8.58
N GLU A 180 -5.21 16.86 9.70
CA GLU A 180 -6.21 17.22 10.71
C GLU A 180 -6.96 18.51 10.40
#